data_f90e5197986ed3b6eecd903359c95ca4
#
_entry.id   f90e5197986ed3b6eecd903359c95ca4
#
_cell.length_a   1.000
_cell.length_b   1.000
_cell.length_c   1.000
_cell.angle_alpha   90.00
_cell.angle_beta   90.00
_cell.angle_gamma   90.00
#
_symmetry.space_group_name_H-M   'P 1'
#
loop_
_entity.id
_entity.type
_entity.pdbx_description
1 polymer ?
#
loop_
_entity_poly.entity_id
_entity_poly.type
_entity_poly.pdbx_seq_one_letter_code
_entity_poly.pdbx_strand_id
1 'polypeptide(L)'
;MQIKLYALLTLFSLSTLWAEKPNIIYIICDDLGYGDIQCLNPEKGKIPTPHVDKLATQGMVFTDAHSGSSVCTPTRYGVLTGRYSWRTKLQSGVVQGFAPCLITKDRPTVSGFLKNEGYHTAIIGKWHLNFKYLDPESGEEYSKKKYKAPPVGSKIPDGPIHRGFDYFHGFHHAGNMEAVIEDDKVIAHDPVINMLPRLTQKSVQYIESRKDSKKPFFLYVPLGSPHTPIVPTPEWEGKSGLGKYGDFVMQTDHVVGEIQKALTKIGQVDNTLIIFTSDNGCSKAAGIGELAKQGHIVSADLRGSKADLWDGGHRIPFIVKWPGRVKPGSESDQLICLTDLFATMTDLLGQKALENGAEDSVSFLPALYGKKIVSSRKGVIHHSISGHFAYRQGPWKLLLAKASGGWTSPKEKQAPAGAAPGQLYDMSTDLGEKKNLYEEKPDMVASLLALLEKDIKRGRSTKGPKSKNDYNNIKLWKSGEPKKGKRP
;
A
#
# COMPACT_ATOMS: atom_id res chain seq x y z
N MET A 1 68.62 -27.73 -31.65
CA MET A 1 67.63 -26.74 -32.03
C MET A 1 66.48 -26.86 -31.01
N GLN A 2 66.54 -26.03 -29.96
CA GLN A 2 65.56 -26.06 -28.87
C GLN A 2 64.46 -25.03 -29.14
N ILE A 3 63.20 -25.49 -29.31
CA ILE A 3 62.02 -24.65 -29.50
C ILE A 3 61.52 -24.32 -28.08
N LYS A 4 61.65 -23.06 -27.68
CA LYS A 4 61.02 -22.55 -26.45
C LYS A 4 59.51 -22.22 -26.71
N LEU A 5 58.63 -23.00 -26.10
CA LEU A 5 57.17 -22.78 -26.10
C LEU A 5 56.82 -21.71 -25.03
N TYR A 6 56.45 -20.52 -25.47
CA TYR A 6 55.91 -19.51 -24.58
C TYR A 6 54.40 -19.76 -24.38
N ALA A 7 53.98 -20.23 -23.21
CA ALA A 7 52.62 -20.32 -22.81
C ALA A 7 52.12 -18.93 -22.38
N LEU A 8 51.25 -18.35 -23.19
CA LEU A 8 50.53 -17.08 -22.86
C LEU A 8 49.38 -17.42 -21.90
N LEU A 9 49.57 -17.20 -20.61
CA LEU A 9 48.52 -17.24 -19.62
C LEU A 9 47.67 -15.96 -19.72
N THR A 10 46.54 -16.04 -20.42
CA THR A 10 45.47 -15.02 -20.34
C THR A 10 44.76 -15.16 -19.00
N LEU A 11 45.07 -14.30 -18.05
CA LEU A 11 44.26 -14.11 -16.83
C LEU A 11 42.90 -13.54 -17.24
N PHE A 12 41.89 -14.38 -17.34
CA PHE A 12 40.49 -13.94 -17.26
C PHE A 12 40.24 -13.48 -15.83
N SER A 13 40.29 -12.17 -15.61
CA SER A 13 39.75 -11.58 -14.40
C SER A 13 38.23 -11.80 -14.42
N LEU A 14 37.76 -12.83 -13.70
CA LEU A 14 36.35 -12.91 -13.30
C LEU A 14 36.07 -11.72 -12.36
N SER A 15 35.80 -10.55 -12.92
CA SER A 15 35.06 -9.52 -12.20
C SER A 15 33.70 -10.14 -11.91
N THR A 16 33.44 -10.52 -10.66
CA THR A 16 32.10 -10.74 -10.16
C THR A 16 31.34 -9.44 -10.41
N LEU A 17 30.61 -9.38 -11.51
CA LEU A 17 29.63 -8.34 -11.76
C LEU A 17 28.60 -8.46 -10.64
N TRP A 18 28.81 -7.72 -9.56
CA TRP A 18 27.76 -7.45 -8.62
C TRP A 18 26.66 -6.80 -9.44
N ALA A 19 25.54 -7.49 -9.58
CA ALA A 19 24.40 -6.92 -10.28
C ALA A 19 24.10 -5.56 -9.66
N GLU A 20 24.09 -4.52 -10.49
CA GLU A 20 23.83 -3.14 -10.05
C GLU A 20 22.50 -3.11 -9.27
N LYS A 21 22.52 -2.51 -8.07
CA LYS A 21 21.30 -2.40 -7.26
C LYS A 21 20.24 -1.64 -8.07
N PRO A 22 19.03 -2.19 -8.28
CA PRO A 22 18.03 -1.53 -9.10
C PRO A 22 17.50 -0.25 -8.43
N ASN A 23 17.08 0.72 -9.22
CA ASN A 23 16.18 1.76 -8.74
C ASN A 23 14.83 1.15 -8.39
N ILE A 24 14.15 1.72 -7.41
CA ILE A 24 12.86 1.22 -6.93
C ILE A 24 11.86 2.39 -6.96
N ILE A 25 10.76 2.22 -7.68
CA ILE A 25 9.63 3.17 -7.67
C ILE A 25 8.41 2.44 -7.15
N TYR A 26 7.82 2.96 -6.08
CA TYR A 26 6.60 2.42 -5.47
C TYR A 26 5.48 3.45 -5.55
N ILE A 27 4.55 3.24 -6.47
CA ILE A 27 3.40 4.13 -6.71
C ILE A 27 2.20 3.54 -5.98
N ILE A 28 1.59 4.29 -5.06
CA ILE A 28 0.41 3.87 -4.33
C ILE A 28 -0.69 4.94 -4.43
N CYS A 29 -1.80 4.57 -5.04
CA CYS A 29 -2.98 5.40 -5.15
C CYS A 29 -3.76 5.46 -3.83
N ASP A 30 -4.64 6.44 -3.71
CA ASP A 30 -5.53 6.65 -2.56
C ASP A 30 -6.97 6.40 -2.99
N ASP A 31 -7.61 5.36 -2.45
CA ASP A 31 -9.00 4.98 -2.76
C ASP A 31 -9.24 4.47 -4.20
N LEU A 32 -8.25 3.89 -4.85
CA LEU A 32 -8.43 3.28 -6.18
C LEU A 32 -8.92 1.84 -6.04
N GLY A 33 -10.08 1.53 -6.59
CA GLY A 33 -10.65 0.18 -6.56
C GLY A 33 -9.93 -0.81 -7.48
N TYR A 34 -10.05 -2.11 -7.16
CA TYR A 34 -9.50 -3.17 -8.00
C TYR A 34 -10.07 -3.12 -9.42
N GLY A 35 -11.38 -2.85 -9.53
CA GLY A 35 -12.09 -2.79 -10.80
C GLY A 35 -11.97 -1.47 -11.56
N ASP A 36 -11.29 -0.47 -11.00
CA ASP A 36 -11.02 0.81 -11.69
C ASP A 36 -9.90 0.69 -12.72
N ILE A 37 -9.07 -0.37 -12.65
CA ILE A 37 -8.01 -0.66 -13.61
C ILE A 37 -8.56 -1.58 -14.69
N GLN A 38 -8.54 -1.11 -15.95
CA GLN A 38 -9.22 -1.78 -17.05
C GLN A 38 -8.74 -3.21 -17.30
N CYS A 39 -7.44 -3.46 -17.27
CA CYS A 39 -6.89 -4.82 -17.49
C CYS A 39 -7.24 -5.81 -16.36
N LEU A 40 -7.62 -5.34 -15.15
CA LEU A 40 -8.08 -6.19 -14.04
C LEU A 40 -9.60 -6.43 -14.05
N ASN A 41 -10.33 -5.69 -14.86
CA ASN A 41 -11.79 -5.75 -14.96
C ASN A 41 -12.24 -5.47 -16.41
N PRO A 42 -11.81 -6.29 -17.38
CA PRO A 42 -11.98 -5.97 -18.81
C PRO A 42 -13.45 -5.89 -19.25
N GLU A 43 -14.34 -6.62 -18.59
CA GLU A 43 -15.77 -6.64 -18.94
C GLU A 43 -16.53 -5.44 -18.34
N LYS A 44 -16.23 -5.10 -17.06
CA LYS A 44 -16.99 -4.14 -16.26
C LYS A 44 -16.17 -2.90 -15.88
N GLY A 45 -14.89 -2.82 -16.26
CA GLY A 45 -14.03 -1.64 -16.09
C GLY A 45 -14.15 -0.72 -17.30
N LYS A 46 -14.84 0.42 -17.16
CA LYS A 46 -15.09 1.34 -18.29
C LYS A 46 -14.16 2.56 -18.31
N ILE A 47 -13.35 2.77 -17.25
CA ILE A 47 -12.38 3.86 -17.21
C ILE A 47 -11.12 3.43 -17.95
N PRO A 48 -10.66 4.19 -18.97
CA PRO A 48 -9.41 3.89 -19.65
C PRO A 48 -8.20 4.10 -18.74
N THR A 49 -7.33 3.08 -18.62
CA THR A 49 -6.08 3.13 -17.83
C THR A 49 -4.88 2.66 -18.65
N PRO A 50 -4.60 3.29 -19.83
CA PRO A 50 -3.65 2.75 -20.82
C PRO A 50 -2.21 2.66 -20.31
N HIS A 51 -1.79 3.51 -19.37
CA HIS A 51 -0.42 3.48 -18.82
C HIS A 51 -0.22 2.36 -17.79
N VAL A 52 -1.22 2.12 -16.94
CA VAL A 52 -1.22 1.00 -15.99
C VAL A 52 -1.41 -0.32 -16.72
N ASP A 53 -2.29 -0.38 -17.73
CA ASP A 53 -2.49 -1.57 -18.56
C ASP A 53 -1.20 -1.94 -19.32
N LYS A 54 -0.50 -0.93 -19.85
CA LYS A 54 0.83 -1.13 -20.44
C LYS A 54 1.85 -1.64 -19.42
N LEU A 55 1.81 -1.13 -18.18
CA LEU A 55 2.68 -1.61 -17.10
C LEU A 55 2.41 -3.09 -16.84
N ALA A 56 1.14 -3.51 -16.81
CA ALA A 56 0.72 -4.90 -16.62
C ALA A 56 1.19 -5.82 -17.76
N THR A 57 1.02 -5.41 -19.02
CA THR A 57 1.47 -6.20 -20.18
C THR A 57 3.00 -6.35 -20.24
N GLN A 58 3.74 -5.39 -19.68
CA GLN A 58 5.21 -5.40 -19.60
C GLN A 58 5.76 -5.97 -18.29
N GLY A 59 4.89 -6.39 -17.38
CA GLY A 59 5.24 -6.85 -16.05
C GLY A 59 4.41 -8.05 -15.59
N MET A 60 4.14 -8.11 -14.30
CA MET A 60 3.34 -9.15 -13.64
C MET A 60 2.19 -8.52 -12.88
N VAL A 61 1.01 -9.13 -12.98
CA VAL A 61 -0.17 -8.83 -12.16
C VAL A 61 -0.25 -9.82 -11.00
N PHE A 62 -0.45 -9.31 -9.77
CA PHE A 62 -0.82 -10.14 -8.64
C PHE A 62 -2.35 -10.08 -8.46
N THR A 63 -3.01 -11.21 -8.62
CA THR A 63 -4.47 -11.29 -8.57
C THR A 63 -5.02 -11.46 -7.16
N ASP A 64 -4.18 -11.88 -6.18
CA ASP A 64 -4.53 -12.02 -4.75
C ASP A 64 -3.65 -11.15 -3.85
N ALA A 65 -3.60 -9.83 -4.17
CA ALA A 65 -2.85 -8.83 -3.44
C ALA A 65 -3.76 -8.01 -2.53
N HIS A 66 -3.36 -7.82 -1.27
CA HIS A 66 -4.18 -7.20 -0.26
C HIS A 66 -3.45 -6.10 0.51
N SER A 67 -4.20 -5.09 0.95
CA SER A 67 -3.75 -4.21 2.02
C SER A 67 -4.07 -4.83 3.40
N GLY A 68 -3.25 -4.51 4.40
CA GLY A 68 -3.48 -4.96 5.79
C GLY A 68 -4.66 -4.26 6.48
N SER A 69 -5.22 -3.26 5.83
CA SER A 69 -6.41 -2.53 6.28
C SER A 69 -7.18 -1.97 5.10
N SER A 70 -8.48 -1.77 5.28
CA SER A 70 -9.36 -1.18 4.27
C SER A 70 -9.41 0.35 4.29
N VAL A 71 -8.42 1.02 4.92
CA VAL A 71 -8.27 2.49 4.97
C VAL A 71 -6.81 2.92 4.99
N CYS A 72 -6.56 4.16 4.58
CA CYS A 72 -5.25 4.71 4.21
C CYS A 72 -4.18 4.70 5.31
N THR A 73 -4.38 5.35 6.47
CA THR A 73 -3.33 5.43 7.51
C THR A 73 -2.78 4.06 7.93
N PRO A 74 -3.64 3.08 8.31
CA PRO A 74 -3.17 1.76 8.68
C PRO A 74 -2.36 1.06 7.59
N THR A 75 -2.81 1.17 6.35
CA THR A 75 -2.12 0.59 5.19
C THR A 75 -0.76 1.23 4.97
N ARG A 76 -0.68 2.57 4.95
CA ARG A 76 0.59 3.31 4.74
C ARG A 76 1.60 3.04 5.86
N TYR A 77 1.14 2.87 7.10
CA TYR A 77 1.98 2.39 8.19
C TYR A 77 2.54 0.99 7.87
N GLY A 78 1.69 0.07 7.43
CA GLY A 78 2.07 -1.30 7.07
C GLY A 78 3.10 -1.38 5.95
N VAL A 79 2.91 -0.58 4.87
CA VAL A 79 3.86 -0.48 3.73
C VAL A 79 5.26 -0.08 4.21
N LEU A 80 5.34 0.96 5.04
CA LEU A 80 6.63 1.52 5.44
C LEU A 80 7.33 0.72 6.54
N THR A 81 6.59 -0.02 7.39
CA THR A 81 7.16 -0.70 8.56
C THR A 81 7.16 -2.22 8.47
N GLY A 82 6.45 -2.81 7.50
CA GLY A 82 6.25 -4.27 7.43
C GLY A 82 5.46 -4.82 8.63
N ARG A 83 4.64 -3.98 9.29
CA ARG A 83 3.93 -4.29 10.52
C ARG A 83 2.50 -3.79 10.48
N TYR A 84 1.54 -4.55 10.96
CA TYR A 84 0.15 -4.08 11.03
C TYR A 84 -0.01 -2.92 12.01
N SER A 85 -0.76 -1.89 11.62
CA SER A 85 -0.96 -0.67 12.42
C SER A 85 -1.76 -0.88 13.71
N TRP A 86 -2.67 -1.88 13.75
CA TRP A 86 -3.42 -2.22 14.96
C TRP A 86 -2.56 -2.75 16.11
N ARG A 87 -1.29 -3.09 15.84
CA ARG A 87 -0.29 -3.36 16.90
C ARG A 87 0.11 -2.11 17.66
N THR A 88 -0.18 -0.92 17.11
CA THR A 88 0.04 0.39 17.73
C THR A 88 -1.20 0.89 18.48
N LYS A 89 -1.19 2.15 18.90
CA LYS A 89 -2.36 2.82 19.49
C LYS A 89 -3.53 3.00 18.52
N LEU A 90 -3.31 2.87 17.20
CA LEU A 90 -4.34 3.04 16.19
C LEU A 90 -5.18 1.77 16.03
N GLN A 91 -6.20 1.63 16.88
CA GLN A 91 -7.09 0.46 16.93
C GLN A 91 -8.29 0.54 15.99
N SER A 92 -8.53 1.68 15.36
CA SER A 92 -9.59 1.93 14.37
C SER A 92 -9.38 3.29 13.72
N GLY A 93 -10.04 3.52 12.58
CA GLY A 93 -10.01 4.81 11.88
C GLY A 93 -8.67 5.13 11.24
N VAL A 94 -8.47 6.43 11.02
CA VAL A 94 -7.28 7.04 10.45
C VAL A 94 -6.82 8.21 11.33
N VAL A 95 -5.55 8.60 11.22
CA VAL A 95 -5.05 9.79 11.92
C VAL A 95 -5.52 11.08 11.25
N GLN A 96 -5.72 12.14 12.05
CA GLN A 96 -6.30 13.41 11.58
C GLN A 96 -5.28 14.55 11.43
N GLY A 97 -3.99 14.28 11.68
CA GLY A 97 -2.93 15.30 11.67
C GLY A 97 -2.70 15.95 13.04
N PHE A 98 -1.69 16.82 13.13
CA PHE A 98 -1.35 17.64 14.31
C PHE A 98 -1.08 16.83 15.60
N ALA A 99 -0.52 15.65 15.47
CA ALA A 99 -0.12 14.76 16.57
C ALA A 99 1.24 14.13 16.25
N PRO A 100 1.95 13.56 17.25
CA PRO A 100 3.20 12.86 16.97
C PRO A 100 3.05 11.79 15.91
N CYS A 101 4.11 11.58 15.12
CA CYS A 101 4.14 10.57 14.07
C CYS A 101 3.77 9.19 14.62
N LEU A 102 2.91 8.47 13.88
CA LEU A 102 2.48 7.12 14.25
C LEU A 102 3.65 6.12 14.22
N ILE A 103 4.61 6.34 13.32
CA ILE A 103 5.88 5.59 13.31
C ILE A 103 6.79 6.21 14.36
N THR A 104 7.13 5.49 15.42
CA THR A 104 8.07 5.95 16.45
C THR A 104 9.50 6.08 15.89
N LYS A 105 10.36 6.86 16.54
CA LYS A 105 11.72 7.12 16.03
C LYS A 105 12.59 5.87 15.94
N ASP A 106 12.36 4.92 16.84
CA ASP A 106 13.07 3.63 16.93
C ASP A 106 12.50 2.54 16.02
N ARG A 107 11.34 2.79 15.38
CA ARG A 107 10.70 1.82 14.49
C ARG A 107 11.43 1.77 13.14
N PRO A 108 11.99 0.60 12.75
CA PRO A 108 12.56 0.43 11.42
C PRO A 108 11.52 0.69 10.32
N THR A 109 11.97 1.38 9.26
CA THR A 109 11.19 1.62 8.05
C THR A 109 11.92 1.08 6.83
N VAL A 110 11.19 0.73 5.79
CA VAL A 110 11.79 0.29 4.51
C VAL A 110 12.64 1.41 3.89
N SER A 111 12.24 2.68 4.04
CA SER A 111 13.02 3.85 3.61
C SER A 111 14.34 3.96 4.36
N GLY A 112 14.31 3.81 5.70
CA GLY A 112 15.53 3.81 6.53
C GLY A 112 16.46 2.65 6.21
N PHE A 113 15.91 1.46 5.99
CA PHE A 113 16.67 0.29 5.57
C PHE A 113 17.37 0.56 4.21
N LEU A 114 16.63 1.00 3.19
CA LEU A 114 17.18 1.28 1.86
C LEU A 114 18.21 2.41 1.89
N LYS A 115 18.00 3.46 2.70
CA LYS A 115 18.98 4.52 2.93
C LYS A 115 20.29 3.96 3.47
N ASN A 116 20.24 3.07 4.46
CA ASN A 116 21.42 2.41 5.02
C ASN A 116 22.12 1.49 4.01
N GLU A 117 21.36 0.95 3.05
CA GLU A 117 21.89 0.15 1.93
C GLU A 117 22.45 1.01 0.77
N GLY A 118 22.53 2.33 0.95
CA GLY A 118 23.15 3.26 0.01
C GLY A 118 22.20 3.88 -1.02
N TYR A 119 20.89 3.67 -0.91
CA TYR A 119 19.91 4.34 -1.76
C TYR A 119 19.76 5.81 -1.39
N HIS A 120 19.47 6.64 -2.38
CA HIS A 120 18.86 7.95 -2.14
C HIS A 120 17.34 7.77 -2.06
N THR A 121 16.74 8.16 -0.95
CA THR A 121 15.34 7.86 -0.65
C THR A 121 14.47 9.10 -0.71
N ALA A 122 13.39 9.04 -1.47
CA ALA A 122 12.46 10.16 -1.64
C ALA A 122 11.00 9.73 -1.46
N ILE A 123 10.20 10.63 -0.92
CA ILE A 123 8.74 10.52 -0.90
C ILE A 123 8.15 11.76 -1.57
N ILE A 124 7.28 11.55 -2.57
CA ILE A 124 6.59 12.61 -3.29
C ILE A 124 5.09 12.31 -3.25
N GLY A 125 4.35 12.97 -2.34
CA GLY A 125 2.92 12.78 -2.17
C GLY A 125 2.41 12.86 -0.75
N LYS A 126 1.36 12.05 -0.45
CA LYS A 126 0.61 12.02 0.80
C LYS A 126 1.34 11.24 1.88
N TRP A 127 1.59 11.86 3.05
CA TRP A 127 2.17 11.16 4.22
C TRP A 127 1.15 10.36 5.02
N HIS A 128 0.17 11.03 5.58
CA HIS A 128 -0.96 10.50 6.38
C HIS A 128 -0.59 9.60 7.58
N LEU A 129 0.56 9.85 8.20
CA LEU A 129 1.01 9.12 9.40
C LEU A 129 1.28 10.04 10.59
N ASN A 130 0.66 11.22 10.57
CA ASN A 130 0.87 12.32 11.51
C ASN A 130 2.27 12.93 11.49
N PHE A 131 2.34 14.13 11.92
CA PHE A 131 3.44 14.91 12.45
C PHE A 131 2.90 16.20 13.07
N LYS A 132 3.70 16.83 13.91
CA LYS A 132 3.41 18.14 14.46
C LYS A 132 3.90 19.23 13.52
N TYR A 133 3.25 20.38 13.58
CA TYR A 133 3.77 21.59 12.98
C TYR A 133 4.18 22.56 14.10
N LEU A 134 5.27 23.27 13.90
CA LEU A 134 5.69 24.37 14.77
C LEU A 134 5.36 25.68 14.08
N ASP A 135 4.73 26.58 14.82
CA ASP A 135 4.43 27.93 14.36
C ASP A 135 5.72 28.67 13.98
N PRO A 136 5.78 29.31 12.82
CA PRO A 136 7.03 29.92 12.35
C PRO A 136 7.49 31.14 13.14
N GLU A 137 6.59 31.80 13.88
CA GLU A 137 6.90 32.99 14.69
C GLU A 137 7.23 32.63 16.12
N SER A 138 6.39 31.82 16.77
CA SER A 138 6.56 31.45 18.19
C SER A 138 7.42 30.21 18.43
N GLY A 139 7.57 29.34 17.43
CA GLY A 139 8.21 28.02 17.56
C GLY A 139 7.39 27.01 18.37
N GLU A 140 6.21 27.37 18.85
CA GLU A 140 5.32 26.47 19.59
C GLU A 140 4.54 25.52 18.67
N GLU A 141 3.96 24.47 19.26
CA GLU A 141 3.12 23.54 18.52
C GLU A 141 1.88 24.26 17.96
N TYR A 142 1.72 24.16 16.66
CA TYR A 142 0.57 24.70 15.95
C TYR A 142 -0.72 23.97 16.35
N SER A 143 -1.74 24.72 16.69
CA SER A 143 -3.06 24.20 17.03
C SER A 143 -4.06 24.42 15.89
N LYS A 144 -4.70 23.33 15.42
CA LYS A 144 -5.78 23.37 14.42
C LYS A 144 -6.92 24.34 14.78
N LYS A 145 -7.11 24.67 16.05
CA LYS A 145 -8.13 25.65 16.50
C LYS A 145 -7.81 27.07 16.05
N LYS A 146 -6.54 27.38 15.81
CA LYS A 146 -6.10 28.74 15.46
C LYS A 146 -6.21 29.03 13.96
N TYR A 147 -6.00 28.01 13.10
CA TYR A 147 -5.96 28.21 11.65
C TYR A 147 -6.49 26.95 10.90
N LYS A 148 -7.02 27.13 9.69
CA LYS A 148 -7.47 26.00 8.83
C LYS A 148 -6.33 25.18 8.29
N ALA A 149 -5.22 25.80 7.91
CA ALA A 149 -4.01 25.17 7.41
C ALA A 149 -2.76 25.74 8.14
N PRO A 150 -1.69 24.96 8.31
CA PRO A 150 -0.47 25.46 8.93
C PRO A 150 0.13 26.58 8.07
N PRO A 151 0.61 27.69 8.67
CA PRO A 151 1.21 28.81 7.94
C PRO A 151 2.43 28.38 7.10
N VAL A 152 2.69 29.12 6.04
CA VAL A 152 3.96 29.01 5.31
C VAL A 152 5.11 29.33 6.27
N GLY A 153 6.16 28.53 6.23
CA GLY A 153 7.29 28.61 7.18
C GLY A 153 7.18 27.65 8.36
N SER A 154 6.00 27.07 8.65
CA SER A 154 5.85 26.08 9.72
C SER A 154 6.82 24.93 9.56
N LYS A 155 7.55 24.58 10.66
CA LYS A 155 8.49 23.45 10.68
C LYS A 155 7.80 22.16 11.09
N ILE A 156 8.36 21.02 10.64
CA ILE A 156 7.86 19.67 10.88
C ILE A 156 8.99 18.84 11.53
N PRO A 157 9.03 18.76 12.88
CA PRO A 157 10.18 18.17 13.58
C PRO A 157 10.23 16.64 13.55
N ASP A 158 9.20 15.94 13.07
CA ASP A 158 9.10 14.48 13.11
C ASP A 158 8.42 13.86 11.88
N GLY A 159 8.54 14.50 10.72
CA GLY A 159 7.97 14.10 9.44
C GLY A 159 8.75 13.01 8.70
N PRO A 160 8.50 12.86 7.39
CA PRO A 160 9.09 11.82 6.55
C PRO A 160 10.62 11.75 6.56
N ILE A 161 11.31 12.92 6.52
CA ILE A 161 12.78 12.96 6.52
C ILE A 161 13.38 12.41 7.83
N HIS A 162 12.60 12.38 8.91
CA HIS A 162 12.97 11.74 10.18
C HIS A 162 12.57 10.24 10.24
N ARG A 163 12.09 9.68 9.14
CA ARG A 163 11.66 8.28 9.00
C ARG A 163 12.34 7.59 7.82
N GLY A 164 13.58 8.03 7.52
CA GLY A 164 14.47 7.38 6.57
C GLY A 164 14.36 7.88 5.13
N PHE A 165 13.64 8.99 4.86
CA PHE A 165 13.69 9.65 3.57
C PHE A 165 14.73 10.77 3.56
N ASP A 166 15.47 10.93 2.45
CA ASP A 166 16.40 12.04 2.21
C ASP A 166 15.69 13.27 1.67
N TYR A 167 14.54 13.07 1.01
CA TYR A 167 13.74 14.13 0.40
C TYR A 167 12.24 13.89 0.58
N PHE A 168 11.50 14.92 0.90
CA PHE A 168 10.04 14.93 0.94
C PHE A 168 9.47 16.11 0.18
N HIS A 169 8.52 15.86 -0.74
CA HIS A 169 7.65 16.87 -1.30
C HIS A 169 6.22 16.37 -1.30
N GLY A 170 5.28 17.12 -0.70
CA GLY A 170 3.91 16.65 -0.66
C GLY A 170 3.05 17.36 0.37
N PHE A 171 2.18 16.58 1.02
CA PHE A 171 1.23 17.08 2.00
C PHE A 171 0.92 16.01 3.06
N HIS A 172 0.24 16.40 4.14
CA HIS A 172 -0.07 15.46 5.21
C HIS A 172 -1.24 14.51 4.85
N HIS A 173 -2.45 15.02 4.67
CA HIS A 173 -3.65 14.25 4.35
C HIS A 173 -4.66 15.07 3.53
N ALA A 174 -5.77 14.45 3.10
CA ALA A 174 -6.78 15.07 2.24
C ALA A 174 -7.30 16.44 2.74
N GLY A 175 -7.43 16.64 4.05
CA GLY A 175 -7.86 17.91 4.63
C GLY A 175 -6.79 19.01 4.69
N ASN A 176 -5.56 18.74 4.24
CA ASN A 176 -4.44 19.69 4.24
C ASN A 176 -3.66 19.64 2.91
N MET A 177 -4.28 19.26 1.81
CA MET A 177 -3.62 19.17 0.49
C MET A 177 -3.09 20.53 -0.01
N GLU A 178 -3.70 21.62 0.44
CA GLU A 178 -3.27 22.99 0.08
C GLU A 178 -1.92 23.35 0.70
N ALA A 179 -1.57 22.79 1.86
CA ALA A 179 -0.30 23.06 2.50
C ALA A 179 0.81 22.21 1.86
N VAL A 180 1.57 22.84 0.98
CA VAL A 180 2.70 22.22 0.29
C VAL A 180 3.90 22.15 1.21
N ILE A 181 4.42 20.95 1.38
CA ILE A 181 5.57 20.68 2.27
C ILE A 181 6.76 20.26 1.41
N GLU A 182 7.93 20.81 1.71
CA GLU A 182 9.20 20.31 1.22
C GLU A 182 10.10 20.05 2.41
N ASP A 183 10.62 18.81 2.49
CA ASP A 183 11.40 18.25 3.60
C ASP A 183 10.70 18.41 4.96
N ASP A 184 11.10 19.37 5.78
CA ASP A 184 10.58 19.61 7.12
C ASP A 184 9.79 20.91 7.24
N LYS A 185 9.38 21.54 6.12
CA LYS A 185 8.81 22.89 6.12
C LYS A 185 7.61 23.03 5.19
N VAL A 186 6.60 23.76 5.62
CA VAL A 186 5.53 24.26 4.74
C VAL A 186 6.10 25.40 3.89
N ILE A 187 6.14 25.21 2.58
CA ILE A 187 6.76 26.16 1.63
C ILE A 187 5.77 27.03 0.88
N ALA A 188 4.52 26.56 0.76
CA ALA A 188 3.48 27.29 0.04
C ALA A 188 2.08 26.81 0.43
N HIS A 189 1.07 27.61 0.08
CA HIS A 189 -0.30 27.14 -0.07
C HIS A 189 -0.65 27.16 -1.55
N ASP A 190 -1.27 26.09 -2.05
CA ASP A 190 -1.60 25.93 -3.46
C ASP A 190 -2.97 25.25 -3.60
N PRO A 191 -3.86 25.71 -4.51
CA PRO A 191 -5.16 25.09 -4.71
C PRO A 191 -5.09 23.59 -4.92
N VAL A 192 -6.03 22.85 -4.30
CA VAL A 192 -6.06 21.39 -4.31
C VAL A 192 -6.05 20.80 -5.72
N ILE A 193 -6.67 21.48 -6.69
CA ILE A 193 -6.68 21.06 -8.10
C ILE A 193 -5.28 20.91 -8.69
N ASN A 194 -4.32 21.66 -8.19
CA ASN A 194 -2.92 21.62 -8.64
C ASN A 194 -2.12 20.48 -7.97
N MET A 195 -2.69 19.78 -6.99
CA MET A 195 -1.97 18.76 -6.22
C MET A 195 -1.41 17.67 -7.13
N LEU A 196 -2.25 17.03 -7.96
CA LEU A 196 -1.80 15.91 -8.79
C LEU A 196 -0.80 16.33 -9.88
N PRO A 197 -1.02 17.43 -10.63
CA PRO A 197 -0.01 17.98 -11.56
C PRO A 197 1.32 18.26 -10.88
N ARG A 198 1.32 18.88 -9.69
CA ARG A 198 2.53 19.19 -8.93
C ARG A 198 3.29 17.94 -8.52
N LEU A 199 2.61 16.93 -7.98
CA LEU A 199 3.24 15.65 -7.61
C LEU A 199 3.83 14.94 -8.83
N THR A 200 3.13 14.99 -9.97
CA THR A 200 3.62 14.44 -11.24
C THR A 200 4.91 15.13 -11.66
N GLN A 201 4.89 16.47 -11.74
CA GLN A 201 6.06 17.28 -12.12
C GLN A 201 7.25 17.04 -11.18
N LYS A 202 7.02 17.01 -9.87
CA LYS A 202 8.09 16.76 -8.89
C LYS A 202 8.66 15.35 -8.98
N SER A 203 7.83 14.35 -9.28
CA SER A 203 8.30 12.96 -9.50
C SER A 203 9.18 12.88 -10.75
N VAL A 204 8.77 13.52 -11.84
CA VAL A 204 9.56 13.60 -13.08
C VAL A 204 10.89 14.33 -12.83
N GLN A 205 10.85 15.51 -12.20
CA GLN A 205 12.06 16.29 -11.87
C GLN A 205 13.03 15.52 -10.98
N TYR A 206 12.49 14.79 -9.98
CA TYR A 206 13.31 13.95 -9.13
C TYR A 206 14.00 12.82 -9.93
N ILE A 207 13.26 12.09 -10.76
CA ILE A 207 13.83 11.02 -11.59
C ILE A 207 14.92 11.61 -12.52
N GLU A 208 14.63 12.70 -13.20
CA GLU A 208 15.58 13.37 -14.12
C GLU A 208 16.86 13.84 -13.39
N SER A 209 16.73 14.29 -12.14
CA SER A 209 17.89 14.69 -11.33
C SER A 209 18.80 13.49 -10.94
N ARG A 210 18.35 12.25 -11.15
CA ARG A 210 19.15 11.03 -10.87
C ARG A 210 19.94 10.53 -12.08
N LYS A 211 19.83 11.19 -13.25
CA LYS A 211 20.46 10.74 -14.50
C LYS A 211 21.92 10.33 -14.35
N ASP A 212 22.72 11.18 -13.73
CA ASP A 212 24.18 10.97 -13.59
C ASP A 212 24.57 10.47 -12.18
N SER A 213 23.57 10.07 -11.37
CA SER A 213 23.80 9.57 -10.03
C SER A 213 24.31 8.12 -10.06
N LYS A 214 25.42 7.85 -9.36
CA LYS A 214 25.93 6.49 -9.13
C LYS A 214 25.17 5.76 -8.01
N LYS A 215 24.32 6.47 -7.23
CA LYS A 215 23.52 5.86 -6.17
C LYS A 215 22.17 5.46 -6.74
N PRO A 216 21.70 4.23 -6.50
CA PRO A 216 20.33 3.86 -6.80
C PRO A 216 19.37 4.69 -5.97
N PHE A 217 18.12 4.82 -6.43
CA PHE A 217 17.12 5.57 -5.67
C PHE A 217 15.90 4.70 -5.32
N PHE A 218 15.29 5.02 -4.19
CA PHE A 218 13.95 4.58 -3.81
C PHE A 218 13.02 5.79 -3.85
N LEU A 219 12.08 5.78 -4.77
CA LEU A 219 11.03 6.80 -4.90
C LEU A 219 9.68 6.21 -4.48
N TYR A 220 9.18 6.62 -3.33
CA TYR A 220 7.83 6.35 -2.86
C TYR A 220 6.91 7.46 -3.33
N VAL A 221 5.90 7.11 -4.16
CA VAL A 221 4.95 8.05 -4.77
C VAL A 221 3.54 7.76 -4.22
N PRO A 222 3.23 8.19 -2.99
CA PRO A 222 1.90 8.02 -2.41
C PRO A 222 1.00 9.14 -2.91
N LEU A 223 0.27 8.86 -3.99
CA LEU A 223 -0.67 9.81 -4.57
C LEU A 223 -1.82 10.14 -3.61
N GLY A 224 -2.44 11.30 -3.78
CA GLY A 224 -3.68 11.67 -3.12
C GLY A 224 -4.92 11.40 -3.96
N SER A 225 -4.73 10.85 -5.16
CA SER A 225 -5.80 10.55 -6.12
C SER A 225 -6.07 9.04 -6.21
N PRO A 226 -7.30 8.65 -6.57
CA PRO A 226 -8.50 9.48 -6.84
C PRO A 226 -9.36 9.80 -5.61
N HIS A 227 -8.78 9.87 -4.39
CA HIS A 227 -9.47 10.25 -3.14
C HIS A 227 -10.10 11.65 -3.22
N THR A 228 -11.10 11.90 -2.36
CA THR A 228 -11.68 13.24 -2.17
C THR A 228 -10.67 14.25 -1.60
N PRO A 229 -10.76 15.54 -2.04
CA PRO A 229 -11.67 16.07 -3.04
C PRO A 229 -11.34 15.56 -4.45
N ILE A 230 -12.36 15.10 -5.18
CA ILE A 230 -12.24 14.56 -6.54
C ILE A 230 -12.22 15.76 -7.48
N VAL A 231 -11.03 16.16 -7.89
CA VAL A 231 -10.76 17.43 -8.63
C VAL A 231 -9.83 17.17 -9.83
N PRO A 232 -10.30 16.47 -10.86
CA PRO A 232 -9.54 16.40 -12.10
C PRO A 232 -9.31 17.82 -12.63
N THR A 233 -8.16 18.05 -13.28
CA THR A 233 -7.91 19.35 -13.91
C THR A 233 -8.78 19.52 -15.15
N PRO A 234 -9.04 20.76 -15.62
CA PRO A 234 -9.97 21.02 -16.74
C PRO A 234 -9.65 20.23 -18.01
N GLU A 235 -8.37 19.93 -18.26
CA GLU A 235 -7.97 19.12 -19.41
C GLU A 235 -8.46 17.66 -19.34
N TRP A 236 -8.84 17.15 -18.16
CA TRP A 236 -9.36 15.80 -17.97
C TRP A 236 -10.87 15.73 -17.86
N GLU A 237 -11.55 16.85 -17.64
CA GLU A 237 -12.99 16.88 -17.46
C GLU A 237 -13.74 16.31 -18.70
N GLY A 238 -14.63 15.37 -18.45
CA GLY A 238 -15.44 14.68 -19.46
C GLY A 238 -14.75 13.59 -20.26
N LYS A 239 -13.44 13.38 -20.10
CA LYS A 239 -12.70 12.39 -20.93
C LYS A 239 -13.08 10.93 -20.66
N SER A 240 -13.46 10.59 -19.43
CA SER A 240 -13.88 9.22 -19.11
C SER A 240 -15.31 8.91 -19.55
N GLY A 241 -16.16 9.92 -19.68
CA GLY A 241 -17.61 9.76 -19.83
C GLY A 241 -18.31 9.26 -18.54
N LEU A 242 -17.58 9.12 -17.42
CA LEU A 242 -18.04 8.56 -16.14
C LEU A 242 -18.00 9.60 -15.00
N GLY A 243 -17.98 10.89 -15.36
CA GLY A 243 -17.94 11.99 -14.41
C GLY A 243 -16.56 12.18 -13.76
N LYS A 244 -16.52 13.11 -12.80
CA LYS A 244 -15.24 13.57 -12.22
C LYS A 244 -14.37 12.45 -11.64
N TYR A 245 -14.96 11.37 -11.10
CA TYR A 245 -14.17 10.26 -10.56
C TYR A 245 -13.42 9.52 -11.68
N GLY A 246 -14.11 9.15 -12.76
CA GLY A 246 -13.48 8.50 -13.89
C GLY A 246 -12.39 9.36 -14.53
N ASP A 247 -12.65 10.66 -14.67
CA ASP A 247 -11.66 11.63 -15.19
C ASP A 247 -10.43 11.71 -14.29
N PHE A 248 -10.62 11.66 -12.96
CA PHE A 248 -9.52 11.71 -12.00
C PHE A 248 -8.71 10.41 -11.94
N VAL A 249 -9.36 9.25 -12.18
CA VAL A 249 -8.65 7.97 -12.39
C VAL A 249 -7.79 8.03 -13.66
N MET A 250 -8.32 8.56 -14.78
CA MET A 250 -7.52 8.74 -16.00
C MET A 250 -6.32 9.68 -15.78
N GLN A 251 -6.51 10.78 -15.05
CA GLN A 251 -5.41 11.67 -14.69
C GLN A 251 -4.40 10.99 -13.75
N THR A 252 -4.86 10.08 -12.89
CA THR A 252 -3.98 9.26 -12.03
C THR A 252 -3.16 8.27 -12.86
N ASP A 253 -3.77 7.62 -13.85
CA ASP A 253 -3.08 6.75 -14.80
C ASP A 253 -2.00 7.51 -15.58
N HIS A 254 -2.26 8.76 -15.97
CA HIS A 254 -1.30 9.62 -16.65
C HIS A 254 -0.01 9.84 -15.83
N VAL A 255 -0.09 9.94 -14.51
CA VAL A 255 1.10 10.03 -13.64
C VAL A 255 2.05 8.85 -13.86
N VAL A 256 1.50 7.65 -13.98
CA VAL A 256 2.30 6.43 -14.27
C VAL A 256 3.01 6.54 -15.62
N GLY A 257 2.32 7.09 -16.61
CA GLY A 257 2.89 7.36 -17.94
C GLY A 257 4.06 8.34 -17.89
N GLU A 258 3.92 9.46 -17.17
CA GLU A 258 4.97 10.48 -17.04
C GLU A 258 6.21 9.95 -16.29
N ILE A 259 6.02 9.14 -15.25
CA ILE A 259 7.11 8.46 -14.53
C ILE A 259 7.87 7.51 -15.48
N GLN A 260 7.17 6.72 -16.28
CA GLN A 260 7.80 5.82 -17.26
C GLN A 260 8.56 6.60 -18.36
N LYS A 261 8.01 7.72 -18.83
CA LYS A 261 8.70 8.61 -19.79
C LYS A 261 9.97 9.21 -19.20
N ALA A 262 9.94 9.66 -17.94
CA ALA A 262 11.11 10.20 -17.25
C ALA A 262 12.23 9.16 -17.13
N LEU A 263 11.89 7.91 -16.76
CA LEU A 263 12.85 6.81 -16.73
C LEU A 263 13.47 6.51 -18.10
N THR A 264 12.66 6.56 -19.15
CA THR A 264 13.14 6.39 -20.54
C THR A 264 14.13 7.50 -20.91
N LYS A 265 13.80 8.75 -20.57
CA LYS A 265 14.64 9.93 -20.83
C LYS A 265 16.02 9.85 -20.19
N ILE A 266 16.12 9.25 -18.99
CA ILE A 266 17.41 9.07 -18.31
C ILE A 266 18.08 7.70 -18.57
N GLY A 267 17.49 6.84 -19.42
CA GLY A 267 18.04 5.53 -19.77
C GLY A 267 18.05 4.50 -18.62
N GLN A 268 17.12 4.62 -17.64
CA GLN A 268 17.10 3.76 -16.45
C GLN A 268 15.93 2.77 -16.41
N VAL A 269 15.24 2.54 -17.53
CA VAL A 269 14.07 1.64 -17.59
C VAL A 269 14.43 0.23 -17.15
N ASP A 270 15.52 -0.32 -17.68
CA ASP A 270 15.90 -1.72 -17.47
C ASP A 270 16.43 -1.99 -16.06
N ASN A 271 17.02 -0.97 -15.42
CA ASN A 271 17.52 -1.07 -14.05
C ASN A 271 16.52 -0.50 -13.02
N THR A 272 15.22 -0.53 -13.32
CA THR A 272 14.20 0.00 -12.38
C THR A 272 13.09 -1.02 -12.13
N LEU A 273 12.88 -1.33 -10.84
CA LEU A 273 11.71 -2.05 -10.33
C LEU A 273 10.59 -1.04 -10.08
N ILE A 274 9.49 -1.15 -10.82
CA ILE A 274 8.28 -0.33 -10.65
C ILE A 274 7.18 -1.19 -10.03
N ILE A 275 6.59 -0.72 -8.93
CA ILE A 275 5.42 -1.31 -8.29
C ILE A 275 4.29 -0.29 -8.33
N PHE A 276 3.14 -0.68 -8.83
CA PHE A 276 1.90 0.11 -8.83
C PHE A 276 0.83 -0.58 -8.00
N THR A 277 0.17 0.16 -7.10
CA THR A 277 -0.86 -0.38 -6.22
C THR A 277 -1.81 0.72 -5.69
N SER A 278 -2.77 0.34 -4.82
CA SER A 278 -3.65 1.23 -4.06
C SER A 278 -3.57 0.92 -2.57
N ASP A 279 -3.89 1.90 -1.71
CA ASP A 279 -3.86 1.70 -0.26
C ASP A 279 -5.11 0.99 0.29
N ASN A 280 -6.23 1.06 -0.39
CA ASN A 280 -7.49 0.36 -0.11
C ASN A 280 -8.41 0.42 -1.35
N GLY A 281 -9.57 -0.23 -1.26
CA GLY A 281 -10.57 -0.19 -2.31
C GLY A 281 -11.23 1.17 -2.51
N CYS A 282 -12.03 1.29 -3.57
CA CYS A 282 -12.72 2.53 -3.95
C CYS A 282 -13.64 3.04 -2.83
N SER A 283 -13.64 4.36 -2.64
CA SER A 283 -14.52 5.02 -1.68
C SER A 283 -15.92 5.24 -2.24
N LYS A 284 -16.94 5.11 -1.40
CA LYS A 284 -18.32 5.49 -1.76
C LYS A 284 -18.47 6.94 -2.23
N ALA A 285 -17.52 7.81 -1.88
CA ALA A 285 -17.49 9.19 -2.35
C ALA A 285 -17.27 9.32 -3.88
N ALA A 286 -16.77 8.27 -4.52
CA ALA A 286 -16.69 8.16 -5.98
C ALA A 286 -18.06 8.08 -6.68
N GLY A 287 -19.16 7.89 -5.93
CA GLY A 287 -20.49 7.67 -6.53
C GLY A 287 -20.66 6.25 -7.07
N ILE A 288 -20.22 5.24 -6.31
CA ILE A 288 -20.19 3.82 -6.75
C ILE A 288 -21.49 3.36 -7.39
N GLY A 289 -22.65 3.76 -6.81
CA GLY A 289 -23.96 3.40 -7.35
C GLY A 289 -24.24 3.99 -8.73
N GLU A 290 -23.81 5.21 -8.99
CA GLU A 290 -23.98 5.88 -10.29
C GLU A 290 -23.01 5.31 -11.33
N LEU A 291 -21.77 5.00 -10.94
CA LEU A 291 -20.81 4.32 -11.80
C LEU A 291 -21.33 2.94 -12.22
N ALA A 292 -21.92 2.19 -11.28
CA ALA A 292 -22.50 0.88 -11.55
C ALA A 292 -23.69 0.95 -12.54
N LYS A 293 -24.55 1.97 -12.46
CA LYS A 293 -25.63 2.21 -13.45
C LYS A 293 -25.08 2.47 -14.85
N GLN A 294 -23.88 3.04 -14.95
CA GLN A 294 -23.19 3.29 -16.21
C GLN A 294 -22.34 2.08 -16.66
N GLY A 295 -22.44 0.94 -15.96
CA GLY A 295 -21.75 -0.31 -16.28
C GLY A 295 -20.31 -0.39 -15.80
N HIS A 296 -19.85 0.55 -14.97
CA HIS A 296 -18.52 0.51 -14.35
C HIS A 296 -18.60 -0.01 -12.91
N ILE A 297 -17.94 -1.14 -12.64
CA ILE A 297 -17.95 -1.81 -11.32
C ILE A 297 -16.58 -1.66 -10.67
N VAL A 298 -16.46 -0.71 -9.76
CA VAL A 298 -15.20 -0.30 -9.11
C VAL A 298 -14.45 -1.40 -8.34
N SER A 299 -15.15 -2.44 -7.91
CA SER A 299 -14.56 -3.58 -7.17
C SER A 299 -14.55 -4.88 -7.99
N ALA A 300 -14.86 -4.85 -9.30
CA ALA A 300 -15.07 -6.04 -10.12
C ALA A 300 -16.09 -7.01 -9.47
N ASP A 301 -15.75 -8.28 -9.28
CA ASP A 301 -16.62 -9.29 -8.63
C ASP A 301 -16.49 -9.33 -7.10
N LEU A 302 -15.65 -8.48 -6.53
CA LEU A 302 -15.40 -8.43 -5.08
C LEU A 302 -16.53 -7.70 -4.36
N ARG A 303 -16.90 -8.19 -3.18
CA ARG A 303 -17.90 -7.57 -2.33
C ARG A 303 -17.34 -6.40 -1.55
N GLY A 304 -18.14 -5.35 -1.34
CA GLY A 304 -17.81 -4.21 -0.52
C GLY A 304 -16.93 -3.17 -1.22
N SER A 305 -16.39 -2.26 -0.42
CA SER A 305 -15.60 -1.12 -0.86
C SER A 305 -14.72 -0.63 0.29
N LYS A 306 -14.02 0.50 0.14
CA LYS A 306 -13.23 1.14 1.21
C LYS A 306 -13.94 1.03 2.57
N ALA A 307 -13.17 0.79 3.61
CA ALA A 307 -13.58 0.65 5.00
C ALA A 307 -14.11 -0.73 5.42
N ASP A 308 -14.51 -1.60 4.48
CA ASP A 308 -15.12 -2.89 4.77
C ASP A 308 -14.09 -4.00 5.02
N LEU A 309 -14.53 -5.08 5.69
CA LEU A 309 -13.75 -6.33 5.79
C LEU A 309 -13.90 -7.23 4.56
N TRP A 310 -14.90 -7.02 3.75
CA TRP A 310 -15.06 -7.73 2.48
C TRP A 310 -13.96 -7.35 1.50
N ASP A 311 -13.62 -8.25 0.58
CA ASP A 311 -12.44 -8.13 -0.30
C ASP A 311 -12.39 -6.82 -1.10
N GLY A 312 -13.51 -6.27 -1.55
CA GLY A 312 -13.57 -4.96 -2.21
C GLY A 312 -13.05 -3.79 -1.37
N GLY A 313 -12.90 -3.97 -0.04
CA GLY A 313 -12.30 -2.98 0.84
C GLY A 313 -10.77 -3.00 0.87
N HIS A 314 -10.14 -4.15 0.63
CA HIS A 314 -8.70 -4.34 0.85
C HIS A 314 -7.97 -5.20 -0.19
N ARG A 315 -8.66 -5.86 -1.12
CA ARG A 315 -8.03 -6.45 -2.31
C ARG A 315 -7.82 -5.36 -3.33
N ILE A 316 -6.57 -5.15 -3.71
CA ILE A 316 -6.13 -3.94 -4.44
C ILE A 316 -5.39 -4.31 -5.72
N PRO A 317 -5.34 -3.41 -6.72
CA PRO A 317 -4.44 -3.57 -7.85
C PRO A 317 -3.00 -3.73 -7.37
N PHE A 318 -2.27 -4.68 -7.92
CA PHE A 318 -0.84 -4.81 -7.64
C PHE A 318 -0.12 -5.29 -8.89
N ILE A 319 0.66 -4.41 -9.49
CA ILE A 319 1.34 -4.63 -10.76
C ILE A 319 2.82 -4.33 -10.58
N VAL A 320 3.68 -5.24 -11.03
CA VAL A 320 5.14 -5.11 -10.91
C VAL A 320 5.79 -5.21 -12.27
N LYS A 321 6.58 -4.21 -12.63
CA LYS A 321 7.42 -4.24 -13.83
C LYS A 321 8.89 -4.19 -13.42
N TRP A 322 9.68 -5.12 -13.92
CA TRP A 322 11.14 -5.13 -13.79
C TRP A 322 11.73 -5.83 -15.00
N PRO A 323 12.14 -5.09 -16.04
CA PRO A 323 12.66 -5.67 -17.28
C PRO A 323 13.82 -6.64 -17.03
N GLY A 324 13.84 -7.73 -17.77
CA GLY A 324 14.86 -8.77 -17.63
C GLY A 324 14.79 -9.63 -16.37
N ARG A 325 13.88 -9.32 -15.43
CA ARG A 325 13.68 -10.06 -14.17
C ARG A 325 12.28 -10.61 -14.01
N VAL A 326 11.27 -9.80 -14.33
CA VAL A 326 9.86 -10.20 -14.31
C VAL A 326 9.42 -10.54 -15.73
N LYS A 327 8.81 -11.70 -15.91
CA LYS A 327 8.27 -12.12 -17.21
C LYS A 327 7.12 -11.21 -17.63
N PRO A 328 7.21 -10.54 -18.79
CA PRO A 328 6.13 -9.69 -19.30
C PRO A 328 4.82 -10.46 -19.47
N GLY A 329 3.70 -9.82 -19.11
CA GLY A 329 2.35 -10.37 -19.26
C GLY A 329 2.09 -11.59 -18.36
N SER A 330 2.86 -11.77 -17.29
CA SER A 330 2.65 -12.88 -16.35
C SER A 330 1.68 -12.50 -15.23
N GLU A 331 1.12 -13.52 -14.59
CA GLU A 331 0.23 -13.38 -13.44
C GLU A 331 0.70 -14.23 -12.26
N SER A 332 0.34 -13.82 -11.06
CA SER A 332 0.56 -14.57 -9.83
C SER A 332 -0.69 -14.50 -8.95
N ASP A 333 -1.23 -15.64 -8.58
CA ASP A 333 -2.34 -15.82 -7.63
C ASP A 333 -1.86 -15.99 -6.19
N GLN A 334 -0.57 -15.83 -5.94
CA GLN A 334 0.00 -15.99 -4.60
C GLN A 334 -0.44 -14.85 -3.69
N LEU A 335 -0.96 -15.21 -2.52
CA LEU A 335 -1.46 -14.28 -1.50
C LEU A 335 -0.34 -13.42 -0.94
N ILE A 336 -0.39 -12.12 -1.24
CA ILE A 336 0.53 -11.10 -0.73
C ILE A 336 -0.19 -9.99 0.02
N CYS A 337 0.54 -9.24 0.83
CA CYS A 337 0.04 -8.08 1.55
C CYS A 337 0.98 -6.89 1.36
N LEU A 338 0.47 -5.67 1.39
CA LEU A 338 1.31 -4.46 1.28
C LEU A 338 2.35 -4.33 2.40
N THR A 339 2.18 -5.03 3.53
CA THR A 339 3.23 -5.17 4.56
C THR A 339 4.48 -5.88 4.04
N ASP A 340 4.39 -6.58 2.91
CA ASP A 340 5.43 -7.46 2.39
C ASP A 340 6.57 -6.71 1.67
N LEU A 341 6.41 -5.41 1.45
CA LEU A 341 7.44 -4.58 0.81
C LEU A 341 8.77 -4.65 1.56
N PHE A 342 8.75 -4.55 2.90
CA PHE A 342 9.99 -4.49 3.68
C PHE A 342 10.82 -5.78 3.52
N ALA A 343 10.21 -6.95 3.74
CA ALA A 343 10.89 -8.22 3.59
C ALA A 343 11.34 -8.46 2.13
N THR A 344 10.57 -7.97 1.15
CA THR A 344 10.94 -8.07 -0.26
C THR A 344 12.18 -7.24 -0.57
N MET A 345 12.30 -6.03 -0.04
CA MET A 345 13.50 -5.20 -0.21
C MET A 345 14.70 -5.78 0.52
N THR A 346 14.50 -6.37 1.70
CA THR A 346 15.55 -7.07 2.45
C THR A 346 16.10 -8.26 1.65
N ASP A 347 15.20 -9.07 1.09
CA ASP A 347 15.53 -10.24 0.27
C ASP A 347 16.19 -9.83 -1.06
N LEU A 348 15.68 -8.79 -1.72
CA LEU A 348 16.25 -8.21 -2.95
C LEU A 348 17.73 -7.83 -2.80
N LEU A 349 18.10 -7.33 -1.64
CA LEU A 349 19.46 -6.89 -1.36
C LEU A 349 20.32 -7.98 -0.67
N GLY A 350 19.80 -9.21 -0.56
CA GLY A 350 20.50 -10.34 0.05
C GLY A 350 20.77 -10.17 1.54
N GLN A 351 19.99 -9.31 2.21
CA GLN A 351 20.14 -9.04 3.63
C GLN A 351 19.30 -9.99 4.49
N LYS A 352 19.71 -10.21 5.73
CA LYS A 352 18.95 -11.01 6.69
C LYS A 352 17.68 -10.26 7.13
N ALA A 353 16.59 -11.01 7.34
CA ALA A 353 15.37 -10.46 7.92
C ALA A 353 15.66 -9.81 9.29
N LEU A 354 15.02 -8.67 9.55
CA LEU A 354 15.17 -7.96 10.82
C LEU A 354 14.53 -8.74 11.97
N GLU A 355 15.26 -8.92 13.06
CA GLU A 355 14.69 -9.53 14.27
C GLU A 355 13.66 -8.63 14.95
N ASN A 356 13.96 -7.33 15.03
CA ASN A 356 13.15 -6.30 15.69
C ASN A 356 12.49 -5.33 14.68
N GLY A 357 11.82 -5.88 13.67
CA GLY A 357 11.13 -5.10 12.66
C GLY A 357 10.47 -5.99 11.63
N ALA A 358 9.65 -5.42 10.76
CA ALA A 358 8.96 -6.11 9.67
C ALA A 358 8.22 -7.38 10.14
N GLU A 359 7.61 -7.33 11.34
CA GLU A 359 7.05 -8.48 12.06
C GLU A 359 5.93 -9.21 11.30
N ASP A 360 5.34 -8.54 10.31
CA ASP A 360 4.22 -9.06 9.52
C ASP A 360 4.54 -9.10 8.01
N SER A 361 5.83 -9.02 7.66
CA SER A 361 6.31 -8.91 6.28
C SER A 361 6.89 -10.24 5.79
N VAL A 362 6.49 -10.63 4.58
CA VAL A 362 6.99 -11.82 3.86
C VAL A 362 7.43 -11.41 2.48
N SER A 363 8.62 -11.83 2.03
CA SER A 363 9.10 -11.49 0.70
C SER A 363 8.24 -12.10 -0.41
N PHE A 364 7.78 -11.27 -1.34
CA PHE A 364 7.18 -11.70 -2.60
C PHE A 364 8.21 -11.77 -3.75
N LEU A 365 9.48 -11.51 -3.50
CA LEU A 365 10.53 -11.56 -4.51
C LEU A 365 10.57 -12.89 -5.28
N PRO A 366 10.38 -14.08 -4.64
CA PRO A 366 10.35 -15.35 -5.39
C PRO A 366 9.27 -15.38 -6.46
N ALA A 367 8.09 -14.80 -6.23
CA ALA A 367 7.01 -14.75 -7.21
C ALA A 367 7.40 -13.94 -8.45
N LEU A 368 8.20 -12.88 -8.29
CA LEU A 368 8.70 -12.08 -9.41
C LEU A 368 9.58 -12.88 -10.37
N TYR A 369 10.18 -13.97 -9.90
CA TYR A 369 10.96 -14.93 -10.69
C TYR A 369 10.13 -16.18 -11.08
N GLY A 370 8.80 -16.12 -10.96
CA GLY A 370 7.93 -17.25 -11.26
C GLY A 370 8.04 -18.42 -10.27
N LYS A 371 8.57 -18.18 -9.07
CA LYS A 371 8.73 -19.19 -8.02
C LYS A 371 7.65 -19.05 -6.95
N LYS A 372 7.40 -20.14 -6.23
CA LYS A 372 6.47 -20.14 -5.11
C LYS A 372 7.06 -19.35 -3.92
N ILE A 373 6.22 -18.51 -3.31
CA ILE A 373 6.55 -17.85 -2.04
C ILE A 373 6.56 -18.89 -0.92
N VAL A 374 7.69 -19.02 -0.24
CA VAL A 374 7.79 -19.83 0.98
C VAL A 374 7.44 -18.93 2.16
N SER A 375 6.15 -18.83 2.45
CA SER A 375 5.66 -17.91 3.48
C SER A 375 6.04 -18.38 4.87
N SER A 376 6.59 -17.46 5.67
CA SER A 376 6.86 -17.67 7.09
C SER A 376 5.66 -17.35 7.99
N ARG A 377 4.62 -16.68 7.45
CA ARG A 377 3.33 -16.48 8.13
C ARG A 377 2.30 -17.49 7.66
N LYS A 378 1.31 -17.78 8.50
CA LYS A 378 0.24 -18.74 8.20
C LYS A 378 -0.93 -18.13 7.43
N GLY A 379 -1.16 -16.84 7.60
CA GLY A 379 -2.22 -16.10 6.93
C GLY A 379 -2.00 -14.60 6.94
N VAL A 380 -2.87 -13.86 6.25
CA VAL A 380 -2.89 -12.39 6.21
C VAL A 380 -4.01 -11.88 7.10
N ILE A 381 -3.73 -10.80 7.83
CA ILE A 381 -4.71 -10.15 8.72
C ILE A 381 -5.19 -8.88 8.05
N HIS A 382 -6.51 -8.71 7.96
CA HIS A 382 -7.16 -7.51 7.48
C HIS A 382 -7.88 -6.81 8.62
N HIS A 383 -7.99 -5.49 8.53
CA HIS A 383 -8.55 -4.66 9.58
C HIS A 383 -9.46 -3.59 8.97
N SER A 384 -10.71 -3.53 9.38
CA SER A 384 -11.65 -2.53 8.88
C SER A 384 -11.43 -1.16 9.52
N ILE A 385 -12.12 -0.14 9.00
CA ILE A 385 -12.11 1.20 9.60
C ILE A 385 -12.60 1.18 11.05
N SER A 386 -13.56 0.32 11.38
CA SER A 386 -14.12 0.19 12.74
C SER A 386 -13.29 -0.71 13.65
N GLY A 387 -12.19 -1.25 13.16
CA GLY A 387 -11.30 -2.10 13.92
C GLY A 387 -11.70 -3.57 14.00
N HIS A 388 -12.62 -4.04 13.15
CA HIS A 388 -12.92 -5.46 13.04
C HIS A 388 -11.78 -6.18 12.32
N PHE A 389 -11.55 -7.43 12.71
CA PHE A 389 -10.49 -8.27 12.14
C PHE A 389 -11.04 -9.27 11.13
N ALA A 390 -10.27 -9.55 10.09
CA ALA A 390 -10.39 -10.74 9.28
C ALA A 390 -9.05 -11.47 9.16
N TYR A 391 -9.09 -12.79 9.01
CA TYR A 391 -7.93 -13.64 8.82
C TYR A 391 -8.10 -14.49 7.56
N ARG A 392 -7.13 -14.37 6.63
CA ARG A 392 -7.12 -15.13 5.38
C ARG A 392 -5.99 -16.16 5.40
N GLN A 393 -6.35 -17.45 5.25
CA GLN A 393 -5.38 -18.55 5.09
C GLN A 393 -5.78 -19.44 3.91
N GLY A 394 -4.93 -19.49 2.90
CA GLY A 394 -5.26 -20.19 1.65
C GLY A 394 -6.62 -19.70 1.10
N PRO A 395 -7.58 -20.58 0.79
CA PRO A 395 -8.90 -20.15 0.31
C PRO A 395 -9.82 -19.63 1.42
N TRP A 396 -9.53 -19.90 2.69
CA TRP A 396 -10.44 -19.59 3.79
C TRP A 396 -10.27 -18.19 4.34
N LYS A 397 -11.37 -17.45 4.50
CA LYS A 397 -11.40 -16.11 5.07
C LYS A 397 -12.43 -16.02 6.20
N LEU A 398 -11.93 -15.81 7.42
CA LEU A 398 -12.75 -15.58 8.62
C LEU A 398 -12.85 -14.09 8.90
N LEU A 399 -14.06 -13.57 9.07
CA LEU A 399 -14.34 -12.20 9.50
C LEU A 399 -14.94 -12.22 10.91
N LEU A 400 -14.38 -11.41 11.83
CA LEU A 400 -14.91 -11.23 13.19
C LEU A 400 -15.91 -10.05 13.21
N ALA A 401 -16.90 -10.12 12.33
CA ALA A 401 -17.95 -9.15 12.13
C ALA A 401 -19.21 -9.84 11.61
N LYS A 402 -20.39 -9.34 12.01
CA LYS A 402 -21.69 -9.88 11.54
C LYS A 402 -22.07 -9.39 10.15
N ALA A 403 -21.48 -8.28 9.72
CA ALA A 403 -21.79 -7.58 8.49
C ALA A 403 -20.51 -7.05 7.83
N SER A 404 -20.55 -5.89 7.15
CA SER A 404 -19.37 -5.34 6.43
C SER A 404 -18.18 -5.03 7.34
N GLY A 405 -18.42 -4.83 8.63
CA GLY A 405 -17.40 -4.30 9.55
C GLY A 405 -17.01 -2.84 9.25
N GLY A 406 -17.61 -2.22 8.24
CA GLY A 406 -17.26 -0.91 7.72
C GLY A 406 -18.43 -0.03 7.33
N TRP A 407 -18.42 0.48 6.08
CA TRP A 407 -19.39 1.48 5.62
C TRP A 407 -20.50 0.94 4.72
N THR A 408 -20.27 -0.18 4.02
CA THR A 408 -21.28 -0.77 3.14
C THR A 408 -22.38 -1.45 3.93
N SER A 409 -23.62 -1.35 3.47
CA SER A 409 -24.76 -2.05 4.08
C SER A 409 -24.77 -3.54 3.70
N PRO A 410 -25.20 -4.43 4.63
CA PRO A 410 -25.57 -4.12 5.99
C PRO A 410 -24.35 -3.73 6.84
N LYS A 411 -24.50 -2.72 7.73
CA LYS A 411 -23.53 -2.40 8.78
C LYS A 411 -23.77 -3.30 10.00
N GLU A 412 -22.84 -3.33 10.96
CA GLU A 412 -22.95 -4.17 12.17
C GLU A 412 -24.30 -4.05 12.89
N LYS A 413 -24.83 -2.81 13.03
CA LYS A 413 -26.13 -2.56 13.65
C LYS A 413 -27.34 -2.99 12.79
N GLN A 414 -27.11 -3.23 11.51
CA GLN A 414 -28.12 -3.64 10.51
C GLN A 414 -28.06 -5.15 10.25
N ALA A 415 -27.15 -5.87 10.91
CA ALA A 415 -27.08 -7.32 10.79
C ALA A 415 -28.44 -7.95 11.21
N PRO A 416 -28.94 -8.96 10.48
CA PRO A 416 -30.20 -9.62 10.82
C PRO A 416 -30.20 -10.16 12.26
N ALA A 417 -31.36 -10.17 12.88
CA ALA A 417 -31.54 -10.83 14.18
C ALA A 417 -31.14 -12.31 14.05
N GLY A 418 -30.34 -12.80 15.00
CA GLY A 418 -29.82 -14.17 14.93
C GLY A 418 -28.63 -14.41 14.01
N ALA A 419 -28.14 -13.38 13.32
CA ALA A 419 -26.94 -13.52 12.50
C ALA A 419 -25.75 -14.10 13.32
N ALA A 420 -24.99 -14.99 12.70
CA ALA A 420 -23.77 -15.52 13.26
C ALA A 420 -22.83 -14.41 13.74
N PRO A 421 -22.03 -14.61 14.80
CA PRO A 421 -21.15 -13.55 15.33
C PRO A 421 -20.02 -13.18 14.36
N GLY A 422 -19.75 -14.03 13.37
CA GLY A 422 -18.74 -13.84 12.34
C GLY A 422 -19.18 -14.39 10.99
N GLN A 423 -18.27 -14.30 10.02
CA GLN A 423 -18.49 -14.81 8.67
C GLN A 423 -17.28 -15.65 8.25
N LEU A 424 -17.52 -16.74 7.54
CA LEU A 424 -16.49 -17.59 6.95
C LEU A 424 -16.80 -17.81 5.48
N TYR A 425 -15.80 -17.59 4.63
CA TYR A 425 -15.92 -17.76 3.19
C TYR A 425 -14.82 -18.66 2.63
N ASP A 426 -15.17 -19.40 1.58
CA ASP A 426 -14.21 -20.09 0.70
C ASP A 426 -13.98 -19.24 -0.54
N MET A 427 -12.89 -18.48 -0.55
CA MET A 427 -12.57 -17.53 -1.60
C MET A 427 -12.15 -18.19 -2.91
N SER A 428 -11.96 -19.51 -2.95
CA SER A 428 -11.69 -20.24 -4.20
C SER A 428 -12.95 -20.42 -5.05
N THR A 429 -14.12 -20.40 -4.40
CA THR A 429 -15.42 -20.63 -5.04
C THR A 429 -16.41 -19.48 -4.86
N ASP A 430 -16.17 -18.58 -3.94
CA ASP A 430 -17.06 -17.48 -3.57
C ASP A 430 -16.29 -16.15 -3.36
N LEU A 431 -15.71 -15.61 -4.46
CA LEU A 431 -15.03 -14.31 -4.44
C LEU A 431 -15.96 -13.16 -4.03
N GLY A 432 -17.25 -13.31 -4.28
CA GLY A 432 -18.29 -12.33 -3.92
C GLY A 432 -18.74 -12.38 -2.47
N GLU A 433 -18.18 -13.28 -1.65
CA GLU A 433 -18.48 -13.41 -0.22
C GLU A 433 -20.00 -13.48 0.07
N LYS A 434 -20.73 -14.33 -0.70
CA LYS A 434 -22.18 -14.45 -0.69
C LYS A 434 -22.69 -15.50 0.30
N LYS A 435 -21.99 -16.65 0.41
CA LYS A 435 -22.39 -17.78 1.25
C LYS A 435 -21.57 -17.83 2.53
N ASN A 436 -22.15 -17.38 3.65
CA ASN A 436 -21.50 -17.46 4.96
C ASN A 436 -21.51 -18.90 5.50
N LEU A 437 -20.34 -19.52 5.64
CA LEU A 437 -20.14 -20.89 6.12
C LEU A 437 -19.81 -20.97 7.62
N TYR A 438 -19.95 -19.88 8.38
CA TYR A 438 -19.53 -19.79 9.78
C TYR A 438 -20.14 -20.89 10.66
N GLU A 439 -21.44 -21.16 10.51
CA GLU A 439 -22.15 -22.17 11.28
C GLU A 439 -21.98 -23.58 10.68
N GLU A 440 -21.75 -23.68 9.36
CA GLU A 440 -21.56 -24.97 8.68
C GLU A 440 -20.16 -25.58 8.93
N LYS A 441 -19.14 -24.76 9.23
CA LYS A 441 -17.74 -25.19 9.37
C LYS A 441 -17.09 -24.68 10.67
N PRO A 442 -17.60 -25.07 11.83
CA PRO A 442 -17.13 -24.56 13.13
C PRO A 442 -15.65 -24.88 13.40
N ASP A 443 -15.14 -26.03 12.96
CA ASP A 443 -13.74 -26.42 13.16
C ASP A 443 -12.78 -25.51 12.37
N MET A 444 -13.17 -25.11 11.16
CA MET A 444 -12.40 -24.15 10.35
C MET A 444 -12.37 -22.78 11.02
N VAL A 445 -13.51 -22.32 11.52
CA VAL A 445 -13.61 -21.05 12.28
C VAL A 445 -12.69 -21.10 13.50
N ALA A 446 -12.74 -22.17 14.29
CA ALA A 446 -11.90 -22.34 15.47
C ALA A 446 -10.40 -22.35 15.12
N SER A 447 -10.03 -23.04 14.04
CA SER A 447 -8.65 -23.11 13.57
C SER A 447 -8.11 -21.73 13.16
N LEU A 448 -8.85 -20.97 12.34
CA LEU A 448 -8.44 -19.65 11.88
C LEU A 448 -8.40 -18.63 13.03
N LEU A 449 -9.36 -18.69 13.95
CA LEU A 449 -9.39 -17.83 15.13
C LEU A 449 -8.16 -18.08 16.02
N ALA A 450 -7.81 -19.35 16.27
CA ALA A 450 -6.64 -19.69 17.05
C ALA A 450 -5.33 -19.20 16.42
N LEU A 451 -5.22 -19.22 15.08
CA LEU A 451 -4.07 -18.66 14.37
C LEU A 451 -4.00 -17.13 14.53
N LEU A 452 -5.12 -16.44 14.38
CA LEU A 452 -5.19 -14.98 14.58
C LEU A 452 -4.80 -14.59 16.02
N GLU A 453 -5.37 -15.27 17.02
CA GLU A 453 -5.05 -15.06 18.44
C GLU A 453 -3.56 -15.28 18.73
N LYS A 454 -2.98 -16.34 18.15
CA LYS A 454 -1.55 -16.64 18.27
C LYS A 454 -0.69 -15.51 17.69
N ASP A 455 -1.00 -15.01 16.49
CA ASP A 455 -0.24 -13.98 15.81
C ASP A 455 -0.32 -12.63 16.55
N ILE A 456 -1.48 -12.33 17.14
CA ILE A 456 -1.64 -11.16 18.02
C ILE A 456 -0.81 -11.31 19.29
N LYS A 457 -0.93 -12.43 19.99
CA LYS A 457 -0.23 -12.70 21.26
C LYS A 457 1.29 -12.75 21.10
N ARG A 458 1.77 -13.20 19.93
CA ARG A 458 3.21 -13.22 19.63
C ARG A 458 3.78 -11.85 19.24
N GLY A 459 2.96 -10.84 18.96
CA GLY A 459 3.39 -9.55 18.46
C GLY A 459 3.93 -9.58 17.01
N ARG A 460 3.79 -10.74 16.33
CA ARG A 460 4.21 -10.96 14.93
C ARG A 460 3.48 -12.12 14.29
N SER A 461 3.27 -12.08 12.98
CA SER A 461 2.68 -13.16 12.19
C SER A 461 3.71 -14.05 11.48
N THR A 462 4.97 -13.59 11.37
CA THR A 462 6.06 -14.31 10.71
C THR A 462 6.92 -15.12 11.69
N LYS A 463 7.85 -15.96 11.19
CA LYS A 463 8.87 -16.60 12.01
C LYS A 463 9.78 -15.57 12.67
N GLY A 464 10.33 -15.90 13.83
CA GLY A 464 11.26 -15.07 14.58
C GLY A 464 10.92 -15.00 16.07
N PRO A 465 11.70 -14.27 16.87
CA PRO A 465 11.47 -14.10 18.30
C PRO A 465 10.13 -13.39 18.55
N LYS A 466 9.53 -13.63 19.72
CA LYS A 466 8.32 -12.94 20.15
C LYS A 466 8.58 -11.44 20.19
N SER A 467 7.68 -10.66 19.58
CA SER A 467 7.70 -9.19 19.62
C SER A 467 6.60 -8.65 20.54
N LYS A 468 6.60 -7.34 20.78
CA LYS A 468 5.57 -6.67 21.59
C LYS A 468 4.64 -5.89 20.68
N ASN A 469 3.34 -5.92 21.01
CA ASN A 469 2.41 -4.90 20.53
C ASN A 469 2.62 -3.63 21.38
N ASP A 470 2.54 -2.46 20.76
CA ASP A 470 2.66 -1.17 21.47
C ASP A 470 1.38 -0.89 22.27
N TYR A 471 0.31 -1.64 21.99
CA TYR A 471 -0.97 -1.59 22.68
C TYR A 471 -1.37 -2.98 23.16
N ASN A 472 -1.62 -3.13 24.46
CA ASN A 472 -1.82 -4.44 25.07
C ASN A 472 -3.30 -4.90 25.10
N ASN A 473 -4.27 -3.99 24.90
CA ASN A 473 -5.69 -4.31 25.00
C ASN A 473 -6.35 -4.41 23.62
N ILE A 474 -5.82 -5.31 22.77
CA ILE A 474 -6.35 -5.55 21.43
C ILE A 474 -7.64 -6.40 21.54
N LYS A 475 -8.79 -5.77 21.30
CA LYS A 475 -10.09 -6.45 21.31
C LYS A 475 -10.37 -7.08 19.94
N LEU A 476 -10.45 -8.40 19.87
CA LEU A 476 -10.80 -9.15 18.65
C LEU A 476 -12.25 -8.91 18.23
N TRP A 477 -13.17 -9.09 19.16
CA TRP A 477 -14.60 -8.95 18.91
C TRP A 477 -15.09 -7.56 19.28
N LYS A 478 -15.33 -6.69 18.29
CA LYS A 478 -15.79 -5.32 18.51
C LYS A 478 -17.30 -5.25 18.83
N SER A 479 -18.07 -6.20 18.29
CA SER A 479 -19.51 -6.32 18.54
C SER A 479 -19.86 -7.17 19.77
N GLY A 480 -18.88 -7.45 20.64
CA GLY A 480 -18.98 -8.33 21.82
C GLY A 480 -18.57 -9.76 21.49
N GLU A 481 -17.95 -10.44 22.46
CA GLU A 481 -17.58 -11.86 22.30
C GLU A 481 -18.80 -12.76 22.11
N PRO A 482 -18.72 -13.80 21.29
CA PRO A 482 -19.75 -14.86 21.27
C PRO A 482 -19.97 -15.40 22.68
N LYS A 483 -21.23 -15.61 23.10
CA LYS A 483 -21.55 -16.21 24.41
C LYS A 483 -20.82 -17.56 24.51
N LYS A 484 -20.26 -17.86 25.71
CA LYS A 484 -19.68 -19.18 26.02
C LYS A 484 -20.71 -20.24 25.69
N GLY A 485 -20.40 -21.19 24.80
CA GLY A 485 -21.32 -22.18 24.24
C GLY A 485 -21.70 -21.95 22.76
N LYS A 486 -21.37 -20.77 22.18
CA LYS A 486 -21.47 -20.46 20.74
C LYS A 486 -20.09 -20.16 20.12
N ARG A 487 -19.00 -20.44 20.85
CA ARG A 487 -17.67 -20.56 20.21
C ARG A 487 -17.66 -21.91 19.48
N PRO A 488 -17.28 -21.93 18.20
CA PRO A 488 -17.10 -23.19 17.48
C PRO A 488 -16.04 -24.06 18.15
#